data_152c40c6b26948c61db1cbca7fe2aeb6
#
_entry.id   152c40c6b26948c61db1cbca7fe2aeb6
#
_cell.length_a   1.000
_cell.length_b   1.000
_cell.length_c   1.000
_cell.angle_alpha   90.00
_cell.angle_beta   90.00
_cell.angle_gamma   90.00
#
_symmetry.space_group_name_H-M   'P 1'
#
loop_
_entity.id
_entity.type
_entity.pdbx_description
1 polymer ?
#
loop_
_entity_poly.entity_id
_entity_poly.type
_entity_poly.pdbx_seq_one_letter_code
_entity_poly.pdbx_strand_id
1 'polypeptide(L)'
;KDVVGAALDAPYRDVPFESVFVADASRHGAHEINEALRAGLDVVLAPGVFELDDSIRMARPGAVVMGLGYATLVAPASGAACVIADDAGGMRLASVVLQASEVPAGDSSLLRWGGDGSASDPSVLSDVFARVGGPGSLNVRANVMMEVAASNVILDNIWLWRADHAELAPGEQPRPGEQYHLVVPGECSVKNGLIVDGDDVTAYGLAVEHTDQDQVIWRGERGRTYFYQCELPYDVNQ
;
A
#
# COMPACT_ATOMS: atom_id res chain seq x y z
N LYS A 1 28.36 11.89 20.61
CA LYS A 1 27.14 12.19 19.82
C LYS A 1 26.03 11.41 20.46
N ASP A 2 25.18 12.10 21.20
CA ASP A 2 24.03 11.47 21.83
C ASP A 2 23.01 11.20 20.72
N VAL A 3 22.79 9.93 20.41
CA VAL A 3 21.71 9.50 19.53
C VAL A 3 20.44 9.54 20.37
N VAL A 4 19.61 10.56 20.16
CA VAL A 4 18.27 10.62 20.74
C VAL A 4 17.36 9.79 19.84
N GLY A 5 17.02 8.59 20.29
CA GLY A 5 16.18 7.63 19.60
C GLY A 5 16.48 6.20 20.06
N ALA A 6 15.71 5.23 19.61
CA ALA A 6 16.02 3.83 19.84
C ALA A 6 17.43 3.56 19.30
N ALA A 7 18.29 2.99 20.14
CA ALA A 7 19.62 2.58 19.70
C ALA A 7 19.45 1.60 18.53
N LEU A 8 20.00 1.94 17.37
CA LEU A 8 20.05 1.03 16.22
C LEU A 8 21.10 -0.04 16.46
N ASP A 9 20.91 -0.83 17.53
CA ASP A 9 21.72 -2.01 17.81
C ASP A 9 21.34 -3.21 16.94
N ALA A 10 20.31 -3.05 16.09
CA ALA A 10 19.97 -4.06 15.11
C ALA A 10 21.05 -4.10 14.01
N PRO A 11 21.48 -5.28 13.58
CA PRO A 11 22.41 -5.40 12.48
C PRO A 11 21.79 -4.74 11.24
N TYR A 12 22.45 -3.71 10.73
CA TYR A 12 22.08 -3.07 9.47
C TYR A 12 23.03 -3.54 8.36
N ARG A 13 22.53 -3.54 7.16
CA ARG A 13 23.32 -3.80 5.96
C ARG A 13 23.39 -2.51 5.14
N ASP A 14 24.62 -2.06 4.88
CA ASP A 14 24.81 -1.00 3.92
C ASP A 14 24.62 -1.56 2.50
N VAL A 15 23.74 -0.93 1.73
CA VAL A 15 23.55 -1.24 0.31
C VAL A 15 24.27 -0.17 -0.49
N PRO A 16 25.33 -0.53 -1.25
CA PRO A 16 26.05 0.42 -2.06
C PRO A 16 25.15 0.95 -3.18
N PHE A 17 25.34 2.22 -3.55
CA PHE A 17 24.42 2.90 -4.46
C PHE A 17 24.38 2.27 -5.87
N GLU A 18 25.47 1.61 -6.30
CA GLU A 18 25.54 0.81 -7.53
C GLU A 18 24.62 -0.42 -7.53
N SER A 19 24.13 -0.82 -6.35
CA SER A 19 23.15 -1.90 -6.19
C SER A 19 21.71 -1.38 -6.07
N VAL A 20 21.48 -0.09 -6.35
CA VAL A 20 20.18 0.56 -6.24
C VAL A 20 19.76 1.12 -7.59
N PHE A 21 18.57 0.78 -8.04
CA PHE A 21 17.92 1.43 -9.17
C PHE A 21 17.05 2.58 -8.69
N VAL A 22 17.31 3.80 -9.15
CA VAL A 22 16.46 4.95 -8.87
C VAL A 22 15.48 5.12 -10.00
N ALA A 23 14.21 4.84 -9.72
CA ALA A 23 13.11 5.01 -10.67
C ALA A 23 12.57 6.46 -10.63
N ASP A 24 12.32 7.02 -11.80
CA ASP A 24 11.71 8.33 -12.01
C ASP A 24 10.42 8.14 -12.81
N ALA A 25 9.30 8.61 -12.29
CA ALA A 25 7.97 8.40 -12.88
C ALA A 25 7.81 8.96 -14.29
N SER A 26 8.63 9.95 -14.68
CA SER A 26 8.61 10.51 -16.06
C SER A 26 9.30 9.60 -17.09
N ARG A 27 9.99 8.55 -16.66
CA ARG A 27 10.85 7.73 -17.51
C ARG A 27 10.69 6.23 -17.31
N HIS A 28 10.26 5.80 -16.13
CA HIS A 28 10.26 4.40 -15.73
C HIS A 28 8.87 3.99 -15.24
N GLY A 29 8.38 2.86 -15.74
CA GLY A 29 7.14 2.21 -15.33
C GLY A 29 7.41 0.89 -14.60
N ALA A 30 6.38 0.06 -14.52
CA ALA A 30 6.49 -1.26 -13.89
C ALA A 30 7.53 -2.15 -14.58
N HIS A 31 7.69 -2.02 -15.90
CA HIS A 31 8.65 -2.82 -16.67
C HIS A 31 10.09 -2.61 -16.19
N GLU A 32 10.60 -1.38 -16.16
CA GLU A 32 11.98 -1.06 -15.76
C GLU A 32 12.24 -1.37 -14.29
N ILE A 33 11.23 -1.12 -13.42
CA ILE A 33 11.30 -1.46 -12.00
C ILE A 33 11.43 -2.97 -11.82
N ASN A 34 10.62 -3.75 -12.52
CA ASN A 34 10.66 -5.21 -12.47
C ASN A 34 11.97 -5.78 -13.06
N GLU A 35 12.53 -5.19 -14.12
CA GLU A 35 13.85 -5.56 -14.66
C GLU A 35 14.94 -5.34 -13.61
N ALA A 36 14.94 -4.19 -12.92
CA ALA A 36 15.90 -3.90 -11.87
C ALA A 36 15.80 -4.90 -10.71
N LEU A 37 14.58 -5.20 -10.23
CA LEU A 37 14.36 -6.19 -9.17
C LEU A 37 14.82 -7.59 -9.58
N ARG A 38 14.55 -8.02 -10.84
CA ARG A 38 15.03 -9.29 -11.40
C ARG A 38 16.55 -9.34 -11.56
N ALA A 39 17.18 -8.22 -11.85
CA ALA A 39 18.64 -8.09 -11.89
C ALA A 39 19.30 -8.10 -10.49
N GLY A 40 18.51 -8.15 -9.41
CA GLY A 40 19.02 -8.21 -8.04
C GLY A 40 19.24 -6.84 -7.40
N LEU A 41 18.82 -5.74 -8.05
CA LEU A 41 18.91 -4.40 -7.49
C LEU A 41 17.78 -4.15 -6.50
N ASP A 42 18.04 -3.33 -5.52
CA ASP A 42 16.99 -2.69 -4.72
C ASP A 42 16.48 -1.43 -5.44
N VAL A 43 15.26 -1.00 -5.16
CA VAL A 43 14.63 0.10 -5.90
C VAL A 43 14.30 1.26 -4.98
N VAL A 44 14.69 2.45 -5.39
CA VAL A 44 14.24 3.71 -4.81
C VAL A 44 13.37 4.45 -5.84
N LEU A 45 12.14 4.75 -5.46
CA LEU A 45 11.22 5.53 -6.26
C LEU A 45 11.42 7.02 -5.94
N ALA A 46 11.83 7.81 -6.91
CA ALA A 46 11.87 9.26 -6.75
C ALA A 46 10.46 9.84 -6.52
N PRO A 47 10.35 11.04 -5.91
CA PRO A 47 9.05 11.67 -5.74
C PRO A 47 8.30 11.79 -7.06
N GLY A 48 7.06 11.28 -7.11
CA GLY A 48 6.24 11.30 -8.33
C GLY A 48 5.05 10.36 -8.27
N VAL A 49 4.24 10.41 -9.31
CA VAL A 49 3.09 9.52 -9.52
C VAL A 49 3.44 8.56 -10.64
N PHE A 50 3.52 7.29 -10.33
CA PHE A 50 3.81 6.20 -11.25
C PHE A 50 2.49 5.57 -11.71
N GLU A 51 2.06 5.87 -12.94
CA GLU A 51 0.91 5.20 -13.57
C GLU A 51 1.36 3.81 -14.04
N LEU A 52 0.98 2.78 -13.28
CA LEU A 52 1.44 1.43 -13.55
C LEU A 52 0.60 0.76 -14.66
N ASP A 53 1.26 0.08 -15.57
CA ASP A 53 0.66 -0.79 -16.60
C ASP A 53 0.63 -2.28 -16.19
N ASP A 54 1.49 -2.67 -15.26
CA ASP A 54 1.54 -4.00 -14.61
C ASP A 54 1.96 -3.83 -13.14
N SER A 55 1.87 -4.90 -12.37
CA SER A 55 2.31 -4.93 -10.97
C SER A 55 3.82 -4.83 -10.84
N ILE A 56 4.29 -4.13 -9.82
CA ILE A 56 5.66 -4.26 -9.32
C ILE A 56 5.75 -5.61 -8.59
N ARG A 57 6.71 -6.46 -8.98
CA ARG A 57 6.86 -7.83 -8.46
C ARG A 57 8.11 -7.97 -7.62
N MET A 58 7.92 -8.15 -6.33
CA MET A 58 8.99 -8.44 -5.38
C MET A 58 9.04 -9.94 -5.15
N ALA A 59 9.94 -10.62 -5.85
CA ALA A 59 10.07 -12.09 -5.82
C ALA A 59 11.43 -12.57 -5.25
N ARG A 60 12.31 -11.66 -4.87
CA ARG A 60 13.62 -11.98 -4.29
C ARG A 60 13.60 -11.75 -2.79
N PRO A 61 13.98 -12.76 -1.97
CA PRO A 61 14.18 -12.55 -0.53
C PRO A 61 15.09 -11.36 -0.24
N GLY A 62 14.73 -10.54 0.73
CA GLY A 62 15.48 -9.34 1.10
C GLY A 62 15.42 -8.18 0.10
N ALA A 63 14.59 -8.24 -0.93
CA ALA A 63 14.40 -7.11 -1.86
C ALA A 63 13.81 -5.90 -1.14
N VAL A 64 14.26 -4.71 -1.55
CA VAL A 64 13.77 -3.44 -1.02
C VAL A 64 13.17 -2.61 -2.14
N VAL A 65 11.95 -2.10 -1.90
CA VAL A 65 11.34 -1.02 -2.68
C VAL A 65 10.98 0.09 -1.71
N MET A 66 11.54 1.27 -1.93
CA MET A 66 11.33 2.42 -1.04
C MET A 66 10.98 3.67 -1.84
N GLY A 67 9.93 4.37 -1.45
CA GLY A 67 9.58 5.67 -2.01
C GLY A 67 10.28 6.82 -1.30
N LEU A 68 10.52 7.91 -2.01
CA LEU A 68 10.89 9.19 -1.46
C LEU A 68 9.75 10.19 -1.68
N GLY A 69 9.42 10.98 -0.65
CA GLY A 69 8.37 11.99 -0.72
C GLY A 69 6.99 11.39 -1.04
N TYR A 70 6.72 10.20 -0.49
CA TYR A 70 5.46 9.47 -0.73
C TYR A 70 5.19 9.20 -2.22
N ALA A 71 6.16 8.62 -2.91
CA ALA A 71 5.98 8.16 -4.29
C ALA A 71 4.68 7.38 -4.42
N THR A 72 3.80 7.80 -5.32
CA THR A 72 2.46 7.23 -5.49
C THR A 72 2.47 6.22 -6.62
N LEU A 73 2.00 5.01 -6.35
CA LEU A 73 1.81 3.93 -7.32
C LEU A 73 0.32 3.83 -7.63
N VAL A 74 -0.07 4.18 -8.85
CA VAL A 74 -1.47 4.07 -9.31
C VAL A 74 -1.66 2.67 -9.89
N ALA A 75 -2.68 1.96 -9.41
CA ALA A 75 -2.96 0.58 -9.81
C ALA A 75 -3.23 0.46 -11.32
N PRO A 76 -2.77 -0.61 -11.97
CA PRO A 76 -3.06 -0.88 -13.37
C PRO A 76 -4.56 -0.91 -13.66
N ALA A 77 -4.98 -0.33 -14.78
CA ALA A 77 -6.38 -0.35 -15.23
C ALA A 77 -6.93 -1.77 -15.51
N SER A 78 -6.06 -2.77 -15.59
CA SER A 78 -6.43 -4.18 -15.66
C SER A 78 -7.05 -4.72 -14.37
N GLY A 79 -6.87 -4.03 -13.24
CA GLY A 79 -7.24 -4.48 -11.90
C GLY A 79 -6.13 -5.28 -11.20
N ALA A 80 -4.92 -5.35 -11.77
CA ALA A 80 -3.77 -5.93 -11.09
C ALA A 80 -3.34 -5.06 -9.89
N ALA A 81 -2.69 -5.66 -8.89
CA ALA A 81 -2.20 -4.94 -7.74
C ALA A 81 -1.05 -3.99 -8.11
N CYS A 82 -0.87 -2.90 -7.36
CA CYS A 82 0.32 -2.06 -7.51
C CYS A 82 1.58 -2.87 -7.21
N VAL A 83 1.57 -3.64 -6.11
CA VAL A 83 2.70 -4.45 -5.67
C VAL A 83 2.24 -5.86 -5.35
N ILE A 84 3.00 -6.85 -5.83
CA ILE A 84 2.86 -8.27 -5.49
C ILE A 84 4.19 -8.75 -4.94
N ALA A 85 4.17 -9.34 -3.75
CA ALA A 85 5.28 -10.04 -3.14
C ALA A 85 4.94 -11.53 -3.07
N ASP A 86 5.71 -12.37 -3.74
CA ASP A 86 5.44 -13.80 -3.86
C ASP A 86 6.29 -14.66 -2.90
N ASP A 87 7.44 -14.14 -2.43
CA ASP A 87 8.32 -14.79 -1.46
C ASP A 87 8.79 -13.77 -0.44
N ALA A 88 8.07 -13.71 0.66
CA ALA A 88 8.19 -12.63 1.64
C ALA A 88 9.37 -12.75 2.62
N GLY A 89 10.41 -13.52 2.32
CA GLY A 89 11.58 -13.62 3.20
C GLY A 89 12.37 -12.31 3.27
N GLY A 90 12.25 -11.55 4.37
CA GLY A 90 13.06 -10.36 4.64
C GLY A 90 12.86 -9.17 3.70
N MET A 91 11.80 -9.15 2.91
CA MET A 91 11.52 -8.04 1.98
C MET A 91 11.07 -6.76 2.70
N ARG A 92 11.31 -5.63 2.08
CA ARG A 92 10.96 -4.31 2.61
C ARG A 92 10.22 -3.49 1.56
N LEU A 93 9.02 -3.03 1.91
CA LEU A 93 8.29 -2.01 1.16
C LEU A 93 8.10 -0.80 2.07
N ALA A 94 8.55 0.36 1.65
CA ALA A 94 8.53 1.53 2.53
C ALA A 94 8.16 2.84 1.82
N SER A 95 7.47 3.71 2.55
CA SER A 95 7.23 5.12 2.20
C SER A 95 6.57 5.32 0.83
N VAL A 96 5.51 4.56 0.56
CA VAL A 96 4.75 4.61 -0.69
C VAL A 96 3.26 4.83 -0.44
N VAL A 97 2.61 5.46 -1.41
CA VAL A 97 1.14 5.53 -1.50
C VAL A 97 0.67 4.61 -2.62
N LEU A 98 -0.23 3.70 -2.33
CA LEU A 98 -0.91 2.86 -3.30
C LEU A 98 -2.26 3.48 -3.62
N GLN A 99 -2.52 3.79 -4.87
CA GLN A 99 -3.75 4.47 -5.29
C GLN A 99 -4.56 3.59 -6.22
N ALA A 100 -5.85 3.47 -5.93
CA ALA A 100 -6.78 2.79 -6.84
C ALA A 100 -6.96 3.57 -8.14
N SER A 101 -7.23 2.83 -9.20
CA SER A 101 -7.63 3.36 -10.51
C SER A 101 -9.06 2.96 -10.86
N GLU A 102 -9.54 3.42 -12.01
CA GLU A 102 -10.80 2.93 -12.59
C GLU A 102 -10.57 1.53 -13.14
N VAL A 103 -11.10 0.53 -12.47
CA VAL A 103 -10.99 -0.88 -12.87
C VAL A 103 -12.36 -1.51 -13.03
N PRO A 104 -12.51 -2.58 -13.83
CA PRO A 104 -13.72 -3.39 -13.87
C PRO A 104 -14.06 -3.93 -12.47
N ALA A 105 -15.33 -4.16 -12.22
CA ALA A 105 -15.73 -4.85 -10.99
C ALA A 105 -15.14 -6.28 -10.98
N GLY A 106 -14.48 -6.64 -9.88
CA GLY A 106 -13.83 -7.96 -9.75
C GLY A 106 -12.93 -8.00 -8.53
N ASP A 107 -12.15 -9.07 -8.44
CA ASP A 107 -11.20 -9.25 -7.35
C ASP A 107 -9.91 -8.47 -7.68
N SER A 108 -9.80 -7.27 -7.12
CA SER A 108 -8.62 -6.42 -7.22
C SER A 108 -8.13 -6.06 -5.82
N SER A 109 -6.83 -6.16 -5.60
CA SER A 109 -6.17 -5.70 -4.37
C SER A 109 -5.09 -4.71 -4.74
N LEU A 110 -4.88 -3.67 -3.93
CA LEU A 110 -3.81 -2.72 -4.22
C LEU A 110 -2.45 -3.29 -3.84
N LEU A 111 -2.40 -4.15 -2.82
CA LEU A 111 -1.20 -4.87 -2.41
C LEU A 111 -1.53 -6.31 -2.09
N ARG A 112 -0.68 -7.24 -2.58
CA ARG A 112 -0.67 -8.65 -2.19
C ARG A 112 0.69 -9.03 -1.64
N TRP A 113 0.74 -9.44 -0.38
CA TRP A 113 1.96 -9.83 0.31
C TRP A 113 1.86 -11.30 0.70
N GLY A 114 2.44 -12.16 -0.14
CA GLY A 114 2.40 -13.61 -0.03
C GLY A 114 3.75 -14.24 0.31
N GLY A 115 3.81 -15.57 0.23
CA GLY A 115 4.98 -16.37 0.55
C GLY A 115 5.02 -16.86 2.01
N ASP A 116 6.02 -17.68 2.33
CA ASP A 116 6.08 -18.36 3.63
C ASP A 116 6.52 -17.43 4.77
N GLY A 117 7.22 -16.34 4.47
CA GLY A 117 7.82 -15.45 5.46
C GLY A 117 8.97 -16.10 6.22
N SER A 118 9.61 -15.36 7.12
CA SER A 118 10.72 -15.84 7.92
C SER A 118 10.72 -15.22 9.31
N ALA A 119 10.71 -16.04 10.35
CA ALA A 119 10.79 -15.58 11.74
C ALA A 119 12.16 -14.97 12.09
N SER A 120 13.24 -15.41 11.41
CA SER A 120 14.58 -14.88 11.65
C SER A 120 14.88 -13.62 10.83
N ASP A 121 14.11 -13.36 9.79
CA ASP A 121 14.18 -12.15 8.95
C ASP A 121 12.77 -11.77 8.50
N PRO A 122 11.96 -11.15 9.39
CA PRO A 122 10.60 -10.75 9.07
C PRO A 122 10.57 -9.73 7.94
N SER A 123 9.57 -9.82 7.09
CA SER A 123 9.29 -8.76 6.13
C SER A 123 8.71 -7.53 6.82
N VAL A 124 8.98 -6.35 6.28
CA VAL A 124 8.50 -5.08 6.83
C VAL A 124 7.82 -4.25 5.76
N LEU A 125 6.60 -3.82 6.06
CA LEU A 125 5.90 -2.75 5.35
C LEU A 125 5.89 -1.55 6.29
N SER A 126 6.57 -0.46 5.92
CA SER A 126 6.68 0.73 6.78
C SER A 126 6.24 1.97 6.01
N ASP A 127 5.38 2.80 6.63
CA ASP A 127 4.82 3.99 5.96
C ASP A 127 4.16 3.63 4.61
N VAL A 128 3.40 2.55 4.56
CA VAL A 128 2.66 2.14 3.37
C VAL A 128 1.21 2.58 3.52
N PHE A 129 0.82 3.51 2.67
CA PHE A 129 -0.52 4.05 2.65
C PHE A 129 -1.26 3.57 1.41
N ALA A 130 -2.55 3.26 1.54
CA ALA A 130 -3.39 2.93 0.40
C ALA A 130 -4.64 3.80 0.41
N ARG A 131 -5.04 4.27 -0.77
CA ARG A 131 -6.25 5.07 -0.92
C ARG A 131 -7.10 4.62 -2.09
N VAL A 132 -8.41 4.63 -1.88
CA VAL A 132 -9.41 4.45 -2.92
C VAL A 132 -10.22 5.73 -3.02
N GLY A 133 -9.89 6.58 -4.01
CA GLY A 133 -10.38 7.94 -4.17
C GLY A 133 -9.48 9.00 -3.53
N GLY A 134 -10.03 10.17 -3.29
CA GLY A 134 -9.33 11.38 -2.86
C GLY A 134 -9.04 12.28 -4.05
N PRO A 135 -7.94 12.13 -4.80
CA PRO A 135 -7.73 12.87 -6.02
C PRO A 135 -8.41 12.22 -7.22
N GLY A 136 -8.94 13.04 -8.13
CA GLY A 136 -9.41 12.60 -9.44
C GLY A 136 -10.78 11.92 -9.42
N SER A 137 -10.90 10.80 -10.12
CA SER A 137 -12.18 10.13 -10.38
C SER A 137 -12.82 9.51 -9.16
N LEU A 138 -14.14 9.62 -9.06
CA LEU A 138 -14.97 8.93 -8.08
C LEU A 138 -15.28 7.46 -8.46
N ASN A 139 -14.98 7.07 -9.70
CA ASN A 139 -15.25 5.71 -10.20
C ASN A 139 -14.12 4.71 -9.91
N VAL A 140 -13.12 5.13 -9.14
CA VAL A 140 -12.03 4.24 -8.73
C VAL A 140 -12.52 3.19 -7.75
N ARG A 141 -11.90 2.00 -7.76
CA ARG A 141 -12.29 0.93 -6.87
C ARG A 141 -11.19 -0.08 -6.62
N ALA A 142 -11.34 -0.81 -5.52
CA ALA A 142 -10.60 -2.04 -5.23
C ALA A 142 -11.54 -3.03 -4.51
N ASN A 143 -11.19 -4.31 -4.50
CA ASN A 143 -11.88 -5.27 -3.65
C ASN A 143 -11.29 -5.22 -2.23
N VAL A 144 -9.95 -5.21 -2.13
CA VAL A 144 -9.19 -5.10 -0.88
C VAL A 144 -8.05 -4.10 -1.08
N MET A 145 -7.75 -3.29 -0.07
CA MET A 145 -6.59 -2.40 -0.17
C MET A 145 -5.28 -3.17 0.06
N MET A 146 -5.23 -4.05 1.08
CA MET A 146 -4.02 -4.80 1.42
C MET A 146 -4.36 -6.22 1.85
N GLU A 147 -3.71 -7.20 1.21
CA GLU A 147 -3.75 -8.61 1.58
C GLU A 147 -2.39 -9.06 2.08
N VAL A 148 -2.33 -9.65 3.28
CA VAL A 148 -1.11 -10.19 3.90
C VAL A 148 -1.35 -11.66 4.19
N ALA A 149 -0.93 -12.51 3.25
CA ALA A 149 -1.00 -13.96 3.37
C ALA A 149 0.31 -14.55 3.93
N ALA A 150 1.40 -13.79 3.86
CA ALA A 150 2.69 -14.21 4.42
C ALA A 150 2.67 -14.17 5.95
N SER A 151 3.35 -15.12 6.57
CA SER A 151 3.63 -15.12 8.01
C SER A 151 4.87 -14.27 8.36
N ASN A 152 5.01 -13.90 9.64
CA ASN A 152 6.16 -13.13 10.14
C ASN A 152 6.34 -11.79 9.41
N VAL A 153 5.29 -11.00 9.32
CA VAL A 153 5.29 -9.67 8.70
C VAL A 153 5.10 -8.60 9.77
N ILE A 154 5.87 -7.54 9.66
CA ILE A 154 5.73 -6.31 10.46
C ILE A 154 5.08 -5.24 9.58
N LEU A 155 3.96 -4.73 10.05
CA LEU A 155 3.24 -3.61 9.47
C LEU A 155 3.48 -2.41 10.40
N ASP A 156 4.18 -1.39 9.92
CA ASP A 156 4.55 -0.23 10.72
C ASP A 156 4.05 1.05 10.07
N ASN A 157 3.17 1.77 10.76
CA ASN A 157 2.52 2.98 10.28
C ASN A 157 1.77 2.76 8.95
N ILE A 158 0.69 1.99 9.00
CA ILE A 158 -0.16 1.66 7.85
C ILE A 158 -1.45 2.47 7.92
N TRP A 159 -1.80 3.13 6.83
CA TRP A 159 -3.08 3.82 6.69
C TRP A 159 -3.79 3.40 5.40
N LEU A 160 -4.97 2.82 5.55
CA LEU A 160 -5.80 2.30 4.48
C LEU A 160 -7.11 3.09 4.46
N TRP A 161 -7.25 3.99 3.50
CA TRP A 161 -8.32 4.96 3.45
C TRP A 161 -9.19 4.81 2.20
N ARG A 162 -10.48 4.52 2.39
CA ARG A 162 -11.48 4.84 1.38
C ARG A 162 -11.83 6.31 1.53
N ALA A 163 -11.78 7.07 0.44
CA ALA A 163 -12.10 8.49 0.51
C ALA A 163 -13.55 8.72 0.94
N ASP A 164 -13.76 9.58 1.91
CA ASP A 164 -15.05 10.15 2.30
C ASP A 164 -15.32 11.47 1.57
N HIS A 165 -14.28 12.05 0.99
CA HIS A 165 -14.34 13.23 0.13
C HIS A 165 -13.29 13.15 -0.98
N ALA A 166 -13.50 13.90 -2.05
CA ALA A 166 -12.62 13.95 -3.20
C ALA A 166 -12.26 15.38 -3.58
N GLU A 167 -11.07 15.54 -4.16
CA GLU A 167 -10.68 16.78 -4.81
C GLU A 167 -11.49 16.95 -6.10
N LEU A 168 -12.04 18.13 -6.28
CA LEU A 168 -12.79 18.47 -7.49
C LEU A 168 -11.83 18.70 -8.66
N ALA A 169 -12.21 18.23 -9.84
CA ALA A 169 -11.48 18.57 -11.06
C ALA A 169 -11.58 20.08 -11.34
N PRO A 170 -10.58 20.67 -12.02
CA PRO A 170 -10.62 22.08 -12.36
C PRO A 170 -11.90 22.49 -13.11
N GLY A 171 -12.68 23.39 -12.50
CA GLY A 171 -13.96 23.87 -13.05
C GLY A 171 -15.19 23.14 -12.54
N GLU A 172 -15.05 22.04 -11.83
CA GLU A 172 -16.16 21.38 -11.14
C GLU A 172 -16.57 22.15 -9.88
N GLN A 173 -17.81 21.97 -9.50
CA GLN A 173 -18.38 22.53 -8.27
C GLN A 173 -18.87 21.38 -7.40
N PRO A 174 -18.80 21.52 -6.07
CA PRO A 174 -19.41 20.54 -5.15
C PRO A 174 -20.93 20.48 -5.38
N ARG A 175 -21.53 19.39 -4.94
CA ARG A 175 -22.99 19.26 -4.97
C ARG A 175 -23.65 20.40 -4.16
N PRO A 176 -24.87 20.82 -4.49
CA PRO A 176 -25.54 21.91 -3.75
C PRO A 176 -25.58 21.65 -2.24
N GLY A 177 -25.00 22.57 -1.47
CA GLY A 177 -24.91 22.48 -0.02
C GLY A 177 -23.63 21.85 0.55
N GLU A 178 -22.73 21.34 -0.30
CA GLU A 178 -21.43 20.80 0.08
C GLU A 178 -20.33 21.85 -0.10
N GLN A 179 -19.31 21.81 0.77
CA GLN A 179 -18.09 22.62 0.62
C GLN A 179 -17.05 21.98 -0.33
N TYR A 180 -17.04 20.64 -0.38
CA TYR A 180 -16.19 19.81 -1.20
C TYR A 180 -17.01 18.60 -1.65
N HIS A 181 -16.53 17.84 -2.59
CA HIS A 181 -17.23 16.68 -3.10
C HIS A 181 -17.22 15.55 -2.07
N LEU A 182 -18.30 15.35 -1.34
CA LEU A 182 -18.47 14.20 -0.45
C LEU A 182 -18.69 12.94 -1.28
N VAL A 183 -18.06 11.84 -0.88
CA VAL A 183 -18.26 10.53 -1.51
C VAL A 183 -19.62 9.98 -1.07
N VAL A 184 -20.36 9.41 -2.02
CA VAL A 184 -21.67 8.79 -1.77
C VAL A 184 -21.62 7.29 -2.07
N PRO A 185 -22.63 6.49 -1.63
CA PRO A 185 -22.67 5.05 -1.87
C PRO A 185 -22.46 4.69 -3.35
N GLY A 186 -21.50 3.81 -3.61
CA GLY A 186 -21.10 3.37 -4.96
C GLY A 186 -19.93 4.12 -5.58
N GLU A 187 -19.53 5.25 -5.00
CA GLU A 187 -18.31 5.98 -5.36
C GLU A 187 -17.12 5.49 -4.51
N CYS A 188 -15.91 5.56 -5.06
CA CYS A 188 -14.67 5.16 -4.38
C CYS A 188 -14.81 3.80 -3.65
N SER A 189 -15.36 2.81 -4.33
CA SER A 189 -15.83 1.58 -3.67
C SER A 189 -14.68 0.64 -3.31
N VAL A 190 -14.64 0.17 -2.06
CA VAL A 190 -13.73 -0.87 -1.60
C VAL A 190 -14.38 -1.69 -0.49
N LYS A 191 -14.39 -3.02 -0.65
CA LYS A 191 -15.04 -3.89 0.33
C LYS A 191 -14.30 -3.91 1.66
N ASN A 192 -13.00 -4.22 1.64
CA ASN A 192 -12.19 -4.40 2.84
C ASN A 192 -10.89 -3.62 2.77
N GLY A 193 -10.41 -3.13 3.90
CA GLY A 193 -9.13 -2.46 3.99
C GLY A 193 -7.98 -3.44 4.08
N LEU A 194 -7.91 -4.21 5.15
CA LEU A 194 -6.85 -5.17 5.43
C LEU A 194 -7.41 -6.58 5.59
N ILE A 195 -6.80 -7.55 4.91
CA ILE A 195 -7.01 -8.98 5.16
C ILE A 195 -5.68 -9.59 5.56
N VAL A 196 -5.62 -10.25 6.73
CA VAL A 196 -4.45 -10.94 7.24
C VAL A 196 -4.76 -12.42 7.39
N ASP A 197 -4.13 -13.23 6.55
CA ASP A 197 -4.19 -14.70 6.60
C ASP A 197 -2.91 -15.31 7.18
N GLY A 198 -1.80 -14.57 7.16
CA GLY A 198 -0.51 -15.01 7.68
C GLY A 198 -0.47 -15.04 9.21
N ASP A 199 0.29 -15.98 9.75
CA ASP A 199 0.56 -16.11 11.18
C ASP A 199 1.67 -15.16 11.65
N ASP A 200 1.71 -14.84 12.95
CA ASP A 200 2.77 -14.02 13.55
C ASP A 200 2.94 -12.64 12.88
N VAL A 201 1.86 -12.09 12.37
CA VAL A 201 1.85 -10.72 11.82
C VAL A 201 1.69 -9.72 12.97
N THR A 202 2.50 -8.67 12.97
CA THR A 202 2.43 -7.61 13.98
C THR A 202 2.21 -6.25 13.30
N ALA A 203 1.19 -5.52 13.72
CA ALA A 203 0.92 -4.16 13.27
C ALA A 203 1.22 -3.14 14.37
N TYR A 204 1.99 -2.11 14.02
CA TYR A 204 2.25 -0.94 14.85
C TYR A 204 1.67 0.30 14.17
N GLY A 205 0.66 0.94 14.79
CA GLY A 205 0.01 2.11 14.19
C GLY A 205 -0.76 1.77 12.91
N LEU A 206 -1.88 1.05 13.05
CA LEU A 206 -2.77 0.68 11.96
C LEU A 206 -4.01 1.58 11.96
N ALA A 207 -4.26 2.30 10.87
CA ALA A 207 -5.51 2.99 10.61
C ALA A 207 -6.20 2.41 9.39
N VAL A 208 -7.51 2.09 9.50
CA VAL A 208 -8.31 1.58 8.39
C VAL A 208 -9.68 2.25 8.42
N GLU A 209 -10.06 2.91 7.32
CA GLU A 209 -11.16 3.86 7.35
C GLU A 209 -12.13 3.69 6.18
N HIS A 210 -13.41 3.80 6.48
CA HIS A 210 -14.57 4.01 5.59
C HIS A 210 -14.84 2.88 4.59
N THR A 211 -14.32 1.67 4.75
CA THR A 211 -14.59 0.57 3.82
C THR A 211 -16.07 0.17 3.80
N ASP A 212 -16.54 -0.35 2.65
CA ASP A 212 -17.94 -0.72 2.44
C ASP A 212 -18.39 -1.92 3.30
N GLN A 213 -17.44 -2.75 3.75
CA GLN A 213 -17.67 -3.93 4.59
C GLN A 213 -16.72 -3.92 5.80
N ASP A 214 -16.15 -5.08 6.16
CA ASP A 214 -15.20 -5.16 7.28
C ASP A 214 -13.91 -4.40 6.97
N GLN A 215 -13.50 -3.52 7.87
CA GLN A 215 -12.29 -2.75 7.69
C GLN A 215 -11.05 -3.63 7.83
N VAL A 216 -11.07 -4.57 8.78
CA VAL A 216 -10.01 -5.55 9.00
C VAL A 216 -10.61 -6.95 9.15
N ILE A 217 -10.10 -7.89 8.37
CA ILE A 217 -10.36 -9.32 8.53
C ILE A 217 -9.03 -9.97 8.91
N TRP A 218 -8.97 -10.53 10.12
CA TRP A 218 -7.74 -11.16 10.64
C TRP A 218 -8.01 -12.63 10.94
N ARG A 219 -7.46 -13.52 10.14
CA ARG A 219 -7.60 -14.99 10.25
C ARG A 219 -6.33 -15.67 10.73
N GLY A 220 -5.17 -15.04 10.53
CA GLY A 220 -3.88 -15.58 10.98
C GLY A 220 -3.77 -15.67 12.49
N GLU A 221 -2.99 -16.64 12.96
CA GLU A 221 -2.76 -16.90 14.38
C GLU A 221 -1.62 -16.04 14.96
N ARG A 222 -1.63 -15.85 16.28
CA ARG A 222 -0.60 -15.12 17.03
C ARG A 222 -0.34 -13.68 16.55
N GLY A 223 -1.32 -13.11 15.85
CA GLY A 223 -1.30 -11.72 15.41
C GLY A 223 -1.30 -10.73 16.57
N ARG A 224 -0.71 -9.55 16.37
CA ARG A 224 -0.69 -8.46 17.34
C ARG A 224 -0.94 -7.12 16.64
N THR A 225 -1.72 -6.27 17.28
CA THR A 225 -1.90 -4.90 16.85
C THR A 225 -1.67 -3.96 18.02
N TYR A 226 -0.73 -3.03 17.84
CA TYR A 226 -0.43 -1.97 18.80
C TYR A 226 -0.87 -0.64 18.22
N PHE A 227 -1.87 -0.04 18.81
CA PHE A 227 -2.59 1.11 18.32
C PHE A 227 -3.35 0.81 17.01
N TYR A 228 -4.65 0.64 17.13
CA TYR A 228 -5.58 0.51 16.01
C TYR A 228 -6.60 1.65 16.04
N GLN A 229 -6.78 2.31 14.90
CA GLN A 229 -7.80 3.32 14.68
C GLN A 229 -8.65 2.90 13.48
N CYS A 230 -9.94 3.12 13.55
CA CYS A 230 -10.84 2.95 12.43
C CYS A 230 -11.96 3.99 12.45
N GLU A 231 -12.45 4.30 11.26
CA GLU A 231 -13.64 5.12 11.09
C GLU A 231 -14.66 4.42 10.21
N LEU A 232 -15.92 4.43 10.64
CA LEU A 232 -17.02 3.86 9.84
C LEU A 232 -17.33 4.80 8.65
N PRO A 233 -17.83 4.26 7.53
CA PRO A 233 -18.22 5.09 6.38
C PRO A 233 -19.29 6.12 6.77
N TYR A 234 -19.14 7.35 6.28
CA TYR A 234 -20.11 8.42 6.53
C TYR A 234 -21.29 8.41 5.54
N ASP A 235 -21.15 7.71 4.44
CA ASP A 235 -22.14 7.62 3.36
C ASP A 235 -23.12 6.45 3.48
N VAL A 236 -23.21 5.83 4.66
CA VAL A 236 -24.21 4.79 4.93
C VAL A 236 -25.60 5.39 5.12
N ASN A 237 -26.61 4.75 4.52
CA ASN A 237 -28.00 5.10 4.79
C ASN A 237 -28.32 4.73 6.25
N GLN A 238 -28.65 5.71 7.06
CA GLN A 238 -29.16 5.52 8.41
C GLN A 238 -30.61 5.02 8.38
#